data_337a710b16b9388c06517ed523987ef4
#
_entry.id   337a710b16b9388c06517ed523987ef4
#
_cell.length_a   1.000
_cell.length_b   1.000
_cell.length_c   1.000
_cell.angle_alpha   90.00
_cell.angle_beta   90.00
_cell.angle_gamma   90.00
#
_symmetry.space_group_name_H-M   'P 1'
#
loop_
_entity.id
_entity.type
_entity.pdbx_description
1 polymer ?
#
loop_
_entity_poly.entity_id
_entity_poly.type
_entity_poly.pdbx_seq_one_letter_code
_entity_poly.pdbx_strand_id
1 'polypeptide(L)'
;MELKLYNIRIPFLYPFTTSFGTESARDAIILELIDGDITAYSECVTSTNPDYGYEDNQTSTHLIRDVFSPMMKDLPTPQEFNSRARKIKGDNMARAALEMLLWDYHSKISGKPLDKFMGGSKEHIEVGLSVGMDTMDKMAGRIDDALKIGYKRIKVKIEKGREKEILGGIRDRYPDIVLTADANSSYTMKDMDLLLSIDQYELQYLEQPLNFDDLVYHSRLAREMSTPICLDESITSPEKAEKAMEIGACSVINIKPGRIGGLTDSLEVARICREHGGHVWVGGMLETGIGRSFNVAMACNSNVDYPGDTAPN
;
A
#
# COMPACT_ATOMS: atom_id res chain seq x y z
N MET A 1 20.60 -4.48 -23.53
CA MET A 1 19.48 -4.07 -22.70
C MET A 1 18.49 -3.21 -23.50
N GLU A 2 17.22 -3.56 -23.50
CA GLU A 2 16.11 -2.79 -24.08
C GLU A 2 15.05 -2.58 -23.00
N LEU A 3 14.57 -1.35 -22.81
CA LEU A 3 13.50 -0.99 -21.87
C LEU A 3 12.29 -0.51 -22.67
N LYS A 4 11.13 -1.12 -22.44
CA LYS A 4 9.86 -0.74 -23.06
C LYS A 4 8.85 -0.33 -22.00
N LEU A 5 8.02 0.66 -22.35
CA LEU A 5 6.89 1.12 -21.52
C LEU A 5 5.59 0.89 -22.28
N TYR A 6 4.63 0.28 -21.62
CA TYR A 6 3.29 0.03 -22.15
C TYR A 6 2.26 0.74 -21.30
N ASN A 7 1.48 1.61 -21.92
CA ASN A 7 0.27 2.16 -21.29
C ASN A 7 -0.90 1.22 -21.60
N ILE A 8 -1.48 0.64 -20.58
CA ILE A 8 -2.58 -0.30 -20.73
C ILE A 8 -3.78 0.18 -19.92
N ARG A 9 -4.99 -0.12 -20.41
CA ARG A 9 -6.24 0.14 -19.70
C ARG A 9 -6.99 -1.16 -19.44
N ILE A 10 -7.25 -1.44 -18.17
CA ILE A 10 -7.92 -2.68 -17.73
C ILE A 10 -9.22 -2.29 -17.04
N PRO A 11 -10.39 -2.73 -17.54
CA PRO A 11 -11.66 -2.52 -16.86
C PRO A 11 -11.71 -3.33 -15.56
N PHE A 12 -12.29 -2.75 -14.50
CA PHE A 12 -12.58 -3.50 -13.29
C PHE A 12 -13.82 -4.38 -13.48
N LEU A 13 -13.85 -5.52 -12.80
CA LEU A 13 -15.05 -6.37 -12.73
C LEU A 13 -16.18 -5.65 -12.00
N TYR A 14 -15.84 -4.85 -10.98
CA TYR A 14 -16.77 -4.02 -10.22
C TYR A 14 -16.16 -2.64 -10.02
N PRO A 15 -16.94 -1.54 -10.16
CA PRO A 15 -16.45 -0.22 -9.85
C PRO A 15 -15.94 -0.14 -8.41
N PHE A 16 -14.83 0.57 -8.20
CA PHE A 16 -14.22 0.77 -6.89
C PHE A 16 -14.44 2.22 -6.43
N THR A 17 -15.18 2.39 -5.34
CA THR A 17 -15.53 3.71 -4.78
C THR A 17 -14.73 3.98 -3.51
N THR A 18 -14.02 5.10 -3.51
CA THR A 18 -13.26 5.65 -2.37
C THR A 18 -13.74 7.06 -2.06
N SER A 19 -13.15 7.72 -1.06
CA SER A 19 -13.37 9.14 -0.79
C SER A 19 -12.94 10.06 -1.94
N PHE A 20 -12.07 9.58 -2.84
CA PHE A 20 -11.57 10.35 -4.00
C PHE A 20 -12.46 10.23 -5.24
N GLY A 21 -13.40 9.28 -5.28
CA GLY A 21 -14.28 9.05 -6.42
C GLY A 21 -14.49 7.57 -6.74
N THR A 22 -15.11 7.32 -7.90
CA THR A 22 -15.37 5.95 -8.40
C THR A 22 -14.55 5.69 -9.63
N GLU A 23 -13.73 4.64 -9.59
CA GLU A 23 -12.95 4.14 -10.72
C GLU A 23 -13.63 2.89 -11.31
N SER A 24 -13.70 2.82 -12.64
CA SER A 24 -14.24 1.67 -13.38
C SER A 24 -13.18 0.95 -14.22
N ALA A 25 -12.02 1.52 -14.35
CA ALA A 25 -10.87 0.94 -15.06
C ALA A 25 -9.55 1.47 -14.48
N ARG A 26 -8.51 0.67 -14.61
CA ARG A 26 -7.14 1.03 -14.26
C ARG A 26 -6.36 1.39 -15.51
N ASP A 27 -5.79 2.59 -15.57
CA ASP A 27 -4.75 2.96 -16.51
C ASP A 27 -3.40 2.69 -15.86
N ALA A 28 -2.66 1.69 -16.34
CA ALA A 28 -1.40 1.24 -15.76
C ALA A 28 -0.23 1.41 -16.73
N ILE A 29 0.96 1.69 -16.20
CA ILE A 29 2.21 1.73 -16.96
C ILE A 29 3.00 0.46 -16.61
N ILE A 30 3.13 -0.44 -17.59
CA ILE A 30 3.94 -1.65 -17.46
C ILE A 30 5.32 -1.39 -18.07
N LEU A 31 6.35 -1.82 -17.34
CA LEU A 31 7.72 -1.78 -17.78
C LEU A 31 8.18 -3.19 -18.15
N GLU A 32 8.85 -3.33 -19.28
CA GLU A 32 9.50 -4.55 -19.73
C GLU A 32 10.98 -4.27 -19.97
N LEU A 33 11.85 -5.05 -19.35
CA LEU A 33 13.29 -5.02 -19.54
C LEU A 33 13.73 -6.31 -20.24
N ILE A 34 14.39 -6.20 -21.37
CA ILE A 34 14.95 -7.33 -22.12
C ILE A 34 16.48 -7.20 -22.13
N ASP A 35 17.17 -8.22 -21.63
CA ASP A 35 18.64 -8.29 -21.65
C ASP A 35 19.09 -9.74 -21.90
N GLY A 36 19.57 -10.01 -23.12
CA GLY A 36 19.83 -11.37 -23.58
C GLY A 36 18.57 -12.23 -23.53
N ASP A 37 18.63 -13.35 -22.82
CA ASP A 37 17.53 -14.29 -22.66
C ASP A 37 16.64 -13.95 -21.44
N ILE A 38 16.97 -12.90 -20.69
CA ILE A 38 16.19 -12.49 -19.51
C ILE A 38 15.19 -11.42 -19.90
N THR A 39 13.94 -11.64 -19.51
CA THR A 39 12.88 -10.62 -19.60
C THR A 39 12.28 -10.38 -18.21
N ALA A 40 12.35 -9.15 -17.76
CA ALA A 40 11.80 -8.72 -16.47
C ALA A 40 10.63 -7.74 -16.67
N TYR A 41 9.72 -7.71 -15.70
CA TYR A 41 8.54 -6.86 -15.71
C TYR A 41 8.35 -6.13 -14.40
N SER A 42 7.77 -4.94 -14.48
CA SER A 42 7.25 -4.22 -13.31
C SER A 42 6.08 -3.32 -13.70
N GLU A 43 5.51 -2.65 -12.71
CA GLU A 43 4.39 -1.73 -12.88
C GLU A 43 4.67 -0.43 -12.14
N CYS A 44 4.40 0.71 -12.80
CA CYS A 44 4.25 1.98 -12.13
C CYS A 44 2.79 2.17 -11.72
N VAL A 45 2.57 2.39 -10.44
CA VAL A 45 1.23 2.36 -9.83
C VAL A 45 0.54 3.73 -9.76
N THR A 46 1.02 4.71 -10.53
CA THR A 46 0.35 6.01 -10.63
C THR A 46 -1.01 5.90 -11.30
N SER A 47 -1.87 6.87 -11.05
CA SER A 47 -3.19 7.01 -11.69
C SER A 47 -3.16 8.10 -12.75
N THR A 48 -4.25 8.23 -13.51
CA THR A 48 -4.40 9.31 -14.51
C THR A 48 -4.35 10.69 -13.87
N ASN A 49 -4.92 10.82 -12.66
CA ASN A 49 -4.92 12.04 -11.87
C ASN A 49 -4.09 11.85 -10.59
N PRO A 50 -3.47 12.92 -10.03
CA PRO A 50 -2.69 12.87 -8.80
C PRO A 50 -3.58 12.94 -7.54
N ASP A 51 -4.66 12.10 -7.48
CA ASP A 51 -5.65 12.15 -6.39
C ASP A 51 -5.15 11.49 -5.10
N TYR A 52 -4.27 10.49 -5.23
CA TYR A 52 -3.69 9.78 -4.09
C TYR A 52 -2.38 10.42 -3.59
N GLY A 53 -1.60 11.00 -4.47
CA GLY A 53 -0.29 11.60 -4.19
C GLY A 53 0.05 12.68 -5.22
N TYR A 54 1.31 13.04 -5.32
CA TYR A 54 1.77 14.11 -6.21
C TYR A 54 2.05 13.64 -7.65
N GLU A 55 2.00 12.34 -7.91
CA GLU A 55 2.39 11.70 -9.17
C GLU A 55 1.19 11.29 -9.99
N ASP A 56 1.30 11.45 -11.31
CA ASP A 56 0.35 10.94 -12.29
C ASP A 56 1.06 10.15 -13.41
N ASN A 57 0.29 9.54 -14.31
CA ASN A 57 0.85 8.73 -15.39
C ASN A 57 1.74 9.52 -16.36
N GLN A 58 1.49 10.82 -16.57
CA GLN A 58 2.27 11.64 -17.50
C GLN A 58 3.61 12.01 -16.88
N THR A 59 3.60 12.53 -15.66
CA THR A 59 4.82 12.88 -14.92
C THR A 59 5.68 11.65 -14.70
N SER A 60 5.10 10.52 -14.28
CA SER A 60 5.83 9.27 -14.08
C SER A 60 6.41 8.72 -15.39
N THR A 61 5.68 8.76 -16.50
CA THR A 61 6.23 8.34 -17.81
C THR A 61 7.45 9.16 -18.21
N HIS A 62 7.38 10.50 -18.03
CA HIS A 62 8.52 11.38 -18.29
C HIS A 62 9.72 11.02 -17.41
N LEU A 63 9.51 10.88 -16.10
CA LEU A 63 10.59 10.60 -15.16
C LEU A 63 11.21 9.21 -15.37
N ILE A 64 10.40 8.20 -15.63
CA ILE A 64 10.91 6.86 -15.97
C ILE A 64 11.78 6.93 -17.19
N ARG A 65 11.29 7.53 -18.29
CA ARG A 65 11.98 7.55 -19.57
C ARG A 65 13.23 8.43 -19.58
N ASP A 66 13.12 9.66 -19.07
CA ASP A 66 14.12 10.70 -19.34
C ASP A 66 15.08 10.92 -18.15
N VAL A 67 14.67 10.56 -16.92
CA VAL A 67 15.44 10.82 -15.71
C VAL A 67 15.99 9.54 -15.07
N PHE A 68 15.15 8.53 -14.83
CA PHE A 68 15.57 7.34 -14.08
C PHE A 68 16.16 6.24 -14.98
N SER A 69 15.62 6.01 -16.20
CA SER A 69 16.13 4.94 -17.07
C SER A 69 17.61 5.12 -17.45
N PRO A 70 18.17 6.34 -17.62
CA PRO A 70 19.61 6.50 -17.83
C PRO A 70 20.47 5.95 -16.68
N MET A 71 19.93 5.85 -15.47
CA MET A 71 20.63 5.31 -14.30
C MET A 71 20.69 3.77 -14.28
N MET A 72 19.99 3.12 -15.22
CA MET A 72 19.93 1.66 -15.37
C MET A 72 20.92 1.08 -16.40
N LYS A 73 21.71 1.90 -17.08
CA LYS A 73 22.55 1.48 -18.20
C LYS A 73 23.50 0.32 -17.90
N ASP A 74 23.98 0.25 -16.69
CA ASP A 74 24.89 -0.79 -16.16
C ASP A 74 24.17 -1.92 -15.43
N LEU A 75 22.83 -1.95 -15.47
CA LEU A 75 21.98 -2.93 -14.75
C LEU A 75 22.39 -3.05 -13.27
N PRO A 76 22.38 -1.95 -12.50
CA PRO A 76 22.82 -1.95 -11.12
C PRO A 76 21.93 -2.87 -10.26
N THR A 77 22.40 -3.26 -9.10
CA THR A 77 21.53 -3.87 -8.12
C THR A 77 20.39 -2.91 -7.73
N PRO A 78 19.23 -3.40 -7.26
CA PRO A 78 18.14 -2.52 -6.80
C PRO A 78 18.59 -1.49 -5.77
N GLN A 79 19.46 -1.89 -4.85
CA GLN A 79 20.01 -1.01 -3.79
C GLN A 79 20.91 0.08 -4.36
N GLU A 80 21.77 -0.24 -5.32
CA GLU A 80 22.62 0.76 -6.01
C GLU A 80 21.76 1.74 -6.82
N PHE A 81 20.77 1.24 -7.56
CA PHE A 81 19.82 2.09 -8.28
C PHE A 81 19.09 3.03 -7.31
N ASN A 82 18.53 2.48 -6.22
CA ASN A 82 17.83 3.27 -5.21
C ASN A 82 18.73 4.37 -4.63
N SER A 83 19.97 4.05 -4.30
CA SER A 83 20.96 5.04 -3.81
C SER A 83 21.22 6.18 -4.81
N ARG A 84 21.27 5.88 -6.11
CA ARG A 84 21.44 6.88 -7.19
C ARG A 84 20.16 7.72 -7.35
N ALA A 85 19.00 7.06 -7.39
CA ALA A 85 17.71 7.67 -7.69
C ALA A 85 17.14 8.53 -6.55
N ARG A 86 17.45 8.23 -5.29
CA ARG A 86 17.04 9.02 -4.11
C ARG A 86 17.56 10.46 -4.09
N LYS A 87 18.49 10.81 -4.97
CA LYS A 87 18.93 12.21 -5.17
C LYS A 87 17.82 13.07 -5.78
N ILE A 88 16.95 12.46 -6.57
CA ILE A 88 15.73 13.08 -7.10
C ILE A 88 14.70 13.11 -5.97
N LYS A 89 14.05 14.25 -5.77
CA LYS A 89 13.08 14.43 -4.68
C LYS A 89 11.67 14.19 -5.18
N GLY A 90 10.89 13.42 -4.41
CA GLY A 90 9.56 13.00 -4.81
C GLY A 90 9.57 11.87 -5.84
N ASP A 91 8.45 11.72 -6.52
CA ASP A 91 8.27 10.78 -7.65
C ASP A 91 8.66 9.34 -7.32
N ASN A 92 8.19 8.91 -6.14
CA ASN A 92 8.51 7.59 -5.60
C ASN A 92 7.95 6.46 -6.46
N MET A 93 6.75 6.63 -7.06
CA MET A 93 6.11 5.56 -7.85
C MET A 93 6.85 5.32 -9.16
N ALA A 94 7.32 6.40 -9.80
CA ALA A 94 8.17 6.30 -10.98
C ALA A 94 9.51 5.61 -10.67
N ARG A 95 10.13 5.97 -9.54
CA ARG A 95 11.38 5.36 -9.06
C ARG A 95 11.16 3.89 -8.70
N ALA A 96 10.08 3.58 -7.96
CA ALA A 96 9.73 2.24 -7.54
C ALA A 96 9.55 1.28 -8.73
N ALA A 97 8.95 1.76 -9.82
CA ALA A 97 8.74 0.94 -11.00
C ALA A 97 10.06 0.40 -11.57
N LEU A 98 11.09 1.23 -11.65
CA LEU A 98 12.41 0.79 -12.15
C LEU A 98 13.19 -0.01 -11.10
N GLU A 99 13.07 0.33 -9.83
CA GLU A 99 13.70 -0.42 -8.75
C GLU A 99 13.11 -1.85 -8.65
N MET A 100 11.80 -1.99 -8.71
CA MET A 100 11.12 -3.29 -8.74
C MET A 100 11.43 -4.09 -10.01
N LEU A 101 11.61 -3.41 -11.16
CA LEU A 101 12.06 -4.04 -12.39
C LEU A 101 13.44 -4.69 -12.24
N LEU A 102 14.36 -4.02 -11.53
CA LEU A 102 15.67 -4.57 -11.22
C LEU A 102 15.58 -5.74 -10.22
N TRP A 103 14.67 -5.70 -9.25
CA TRP A 103 14.42 -6.84 -8.37
C TRP A 103 13.97 -8.07 -9.16
N ASP A 104 13.03 -7.92 -10.09
CA ASP A 104 12.58 -9.02 -10.95
C ASP A 104 13.70 -9.53 -11.85
N TYR A 105 14.47 -8.63 -12.45
CA TYR A 105 15.62 -8.95 -13.32
C TYR A 105 16.68 -9.78 -12.56
N HIS A 106 17.14 -9.29 -11.42
CA HIS A 106 18.16 -9.97 -10.64
C HIS A 106 17.67 -11.28 -10.01
N SER A 107 16.39 -11.37 -9.63
CA SER A 107 15.82 -12.63 -9.14
C SER A 107 15.85 -13.71 -10.23
N LYS A 108 15.49 -13.35 -11.46
CA LYS A 108 15.52 -14.26 -12.64
C LYS A 108 16.94 -14.69 -12.99
N ILE A 109 17.92 -13.80 -12.97
CA ILE A 109 19.33 -14.16 -13.13
C ILE A 109 19.78 -15.14 -12.06
N SER A 110 19.37 -14.93 -10.82
CA SER A 110 19.73 -15.81 -9.70
C SER A 110 19.03 -17.17 -9.73
N GLY A 111 18.03 -17.35 -10.58
CA GLY A 111 17.17 -18.53 -10.66
C GLY A 111 16.27 -18.73 -9.43
N LYS A 112 16.10 -17.71 -8.58
CA LYS A 112 15.28 -17.77 -7.37
C LYS A 112 13.95 -17.04 -7.56
N PRO A 113 12.83 -17.54 -7.01
CA PRO A 113 11.60 -16.75 -6.90
C PRO A 113 11.86 -15.43 -6.18
N LEU A 114 11.12 -14.38 -6.55
CA LEU A 114 11.34 -13.02 -6.05
C LEU A 114 11.28 -12.94 -4.51
N ASP A 115 10.29 -13.58 -3.88
CA ASP A 115 10.17 -13.62 -2.43
C ASP A 115 11.42 -14.23 -1.76
N LYS A 116 11.94 -15.34 -2.30
CA LYS A 116 13.14 -15.99 -1.78
C LYS A 116 14.40 -15.17 -2.04
N PHE A 117 14.47 -14.48 -3.19
CA PHE A 117 15.56 -13.58 -3.51
C PHE A 117 15.61 -12.37 -2.57
N MET A 118 14.43 -11.88 -2.14
CA MET A 118 14.28 -10.82 -1.13
C MET A 118 14.50 -11.27 0.32
N GLY A 119 14.73 -12.57 0.56
CA GLY A 119 14.85 -13.12 1.92
C GLY A 119 13.52 -13.44 2.60
N GLY A 120 12.44 -13.58 1.83
CA GLY A 120 11.14 -13.99 2.33
C GLY A 120 11.17 -15.39 2.95
N SER A 121 10.60 -15.51 4.16
CA SER A 121 10.62 -16.73 4.97
C SER A 121 9.28 -17.45 5.01
N LYS A 122 8.18 -16.77 4.65
CA LYS A 122 6.85 -17.35 4.70
C LYS A 122 6.54 -18.17 3.45
N GLU A 123 5.84 -19.28 3.61
CA GLU A 123 5.30 -20.09 2.52
C GLU A 123 3.86 -19.70 2.19
N HIS A 124 3.16 -19.13 3.17
CA HIS A 124 1.78 -18.65 3.05
C HIS A 124 1.65 -17.28 3.65
N ILE A 125 0.81 -16.43 3.06
CA ILE A 125 0.43 -15.13 3.58
C ILE A 125 -1.06 -15.10 3.88
N GLU A 126 -1.44 -14.45 4.97
CA GLU A 126 -2.83 -14.16 5.25
C GLU A 126 -3.27 -12.92 4.49
N VAL A 127 -4.51 -12.93 4.04
CA VAL A 127 -5.09 -11.81 3.30
C VAL A 127 -6.35 -11.27 3.99
N GLY A 128 -6.58 -9.98 3.82
CA GLY A 128 -7.79 -9.27 4.22
C GLY A 128 -8.58 -8.81 2.99
N LEU A 129 -9.85 -8.55 3.20
CA LEU A 129 -10.72 -7.93 2.20
C LEU A 129 -10.89 -6.44 2.52
N SER A 130 -10.75 -5.59 1.50
CA SER A 130 -11.15 -4.18 1.56
C SER A 130 -12.55 -4.01 0.96
N VAL A 131 -13.50 -3.53 1.76
CA VAL A 131 -14.89 -3.31 1.36
C VAL A 131 -15.09 -1.80 1.17
N GLY A 132 -15.37 -1.40 -0.07
CA GLY A 132 -15.76 -0.03 -0.38
C GLY A 132 -17.13 0.33 0.20
N MET A 133 -17.40 1.63 0.34
CA MET A 133 -18.68 2.13 0.82
C MET A 133 -19.82 1.74 -0.12
N ASP A 134 -20.89 1.17 0.45
CA ASP A 134 -22.12 0.77 -0.25
C ASP A 134 -23.26 0.71 0.77
N THR A 135 -24.41 0.18 0.39
CA THR A 135 -25.48 -0.17 1.34
C THR A 135 -25.02 -1.29 2.29
N MET A 136 -25.51 -1.28 3.52
CA MET A 136 -25.14 -2.29 4.52
C MET A 136 -25.35 -3.73 4.03
N ASP A 137 -26.45 -4.02 3.31
CA ASP A 137 -26.72 -5.35 2.79
C ASP A 137 -25.68 -5.82 1.77
N LYS A 138 -25.22 -4.93 0.90
CA LYS A 138 -24.18 -5.27 -0.09
C LYS A 138 -22.80 -5.44 0.59
N MET A 139 -22.48 -4.57 1.56
CA MET A 139 -21.25 -4.71 2.34
C MET A 139 -21.26 -6.04 3.10
N ALA A 140 -22.36 -6.35 3.76
CA ALA A 140 -22.53 -7.62 4.49
C ALA A 140 -22.41 -8.83 3.57
N GLY A 141 -23.01 -8.80 2.39
CA GLY A 141 -22.86 -9.89 1.41
C GLY A 141 -21.40 -10.15 1.01
N ARG A 142 -20.61 -9.07 0.79
CA ARG A 142 -19.18 -9.18 0.49
C ARG A 142 -18.37 -9.72 1.70
N ILE A 143 -18.73 -9.31 2.91
CA ILE A 143 -18.11 -9.81 4.15
C ILE A 143 -18.44 -11.30 4.32
N ASP A 144 -19.70 -11.71 4.16
CA ASP A 144 -20.12 -13.10 4.25
C ASP A 144 -19.33 -14.00 3.28
N ASP A 145 -19.16 -13.54 2.04
CA ASP A 145 -18.42 -14.30 1.03
C ASP A 145 -16.92 -14.38 1.35
N ALA A 146 -16.33 -13.29 1.83
CA ALA A 146 -14.93 -13.26 2.27
C ALA A 146 -14.68 -14.22 3.45
N LEU A 147 -15.55 -14.20 4.45
CA LEU A 147 -15.44 -15.09 5.61
C LEU A 147 -15.57 -16.56 5.23
N LYS A 148 -16.47 -16.91 4.30
CA LYS A 148 -16.61 -18.29 3.78
C LYS A 148 -15.34 -18.83 3.15
N ILE A 149 -14.60 -17.99 2.41
CA ILE A 149 -13.36 -18.39 1.74
C ILE A 149 -12.11 -18.22 2.62
N GLY A 150 -12.28 -17.74 3.86
CA GLY A 150 -11.24 -17.77 4.90
C GLY A 150 -10.41 -16.49 5.05
N TYR A 151 -10.90 -15.34 4.58
CA TYR A 151 -10.25 -14.06 4.85
C TYR A 151 -10.17 -13.78 6.35
N LYS A 152 -9.04 -13.22 6.79
CA LYS A 152 -8.72 -13.06 8.22
C LYS A 152 -8.97 -11.66 8.76
N ARG A 153 -9.10 -10.67 7.91
CA ARG A 153 -9.34 -9.28 8.27
C ARG A 153 -10.33 -8.64 7.28
N ILE A 154 -11.25 -7.86 7.80
CA ILE A 154 -12.16 -7.03 7.00
C ILE A 154 -11.79 -5.57 7.22
N LYS A 155 -11.45 -4.86 6.13
CA LYS A 155 -11.24 -3.42 6.12
C LYS A 155 -12.43 -2.73 5.46
N VAL A 156 -12.99 -1.71 6.11
CA VAL A 156 -14.07 -0.92 5.55
C VAL A 156 -13.65 0.52 5.37
N LYS A 157 -14.12 1.13 4.30
CA LYS A 157 -13.98 2.57 4.12
C LYS A 157 -15.00 3.29 4.98
N ILE A 158 -14.57 4.37 5.63
CA ILE A 158 -15.45 5.24 6.42
C ILE A 158 -15.38 6.67 5.89
N GLU A 159 -16.46 7.40 6.10
CA GLU A 159 -16.53 8.83 5.82
C GLU A 159 -17.22 9.55 6.96
N LYS A 160 -16.89 10.82 7.09
CA LYS A 160 -17.38 11.66 8.18
C LYS A 160 -18.92 11.73 8.23
N GLY A 161 -19.46 11.37 9.38
CA GLY A 161 -20.90 11.38 9.66
C GLY A 161 -21.60 10.04 9.43
N ARG A 162 -20.89 9.01 8.89
CA ARG A 162 -21.45 7.66 8.68
C ARG A 162 -20.77 6.57 9.50
N GLU A 163 -19.87 6.93 10.40
CA GLU A 163 -19.08 5.97 11.19
C GLU A 163 -19.99 5.01 11.98
N LYS A 164 -21.01 5.58 12.65
CA LYS A 164 -21.98 4.78 13.43
C LYS A 164 -22.79 3.84 12.54
N GLU A 165 -23.22 4.30 11.38
CA GLU A 165 -23.96 3.47 10.41
C GLU A 165 -23.09 2.31 9.95
N ILE A 166 -21.86 2.59 9.52
CA ILE A 166 -20.98 1.60 8.92
C ILE A 166 -20.39 0.69 9.99
N LEU A 167 -19.66 1.24 10.95
CA LEU A 167 -18.93 0.45 11.94
C LEU A 167 -19.91 -0.23 12.93
N GLY A 168 -20.94 0.48 13.39
CA GLY A 168 -21.97 -0.07 14.24
C GLY A 168 -22.74 -1.18 13.58
N GLY A 169 -23.23 -0.95 12.35
CA GLY A 169 -23.97 -1.96 11.60
C GLY A 169 -23.16 -3.22 11.29
N ILE A 170 -21.85 -3.07 11.04
CA ILE A 170 -20.96 -4.23 10.85
C ILE A 170 -20.72 -4.93 12.17
N ARG A 171 -20.42 -4.21 13.25
CA ARG A 171 -20.11 -4.81 14.55
C ARG A 171 -21.34 -5.53 15.16
N ASP A 172 -22.54 -4.97 14.96
CA ASP A 172 -23.79 -5.62 15.39
C ASP A 172 -24.01 -6.98 14.67
N ARG A 173 -23.64 -7.07 13.40
CA ARG A 173 -23.81 -8.29 12.59
C ARG A 173 -22.65 -9.28 12.74
N TYR A 174 -21.45 -8.76 12.98
CA TYR A 174 -20.20 -9.54 13.05
C TYR A 174 -19.38 -9.13 14.28
N PRO A 175 -19.78 -9.51 15.49
CA PRO A 175 -19.14 -9.05 16.73
C PRO A 175 -17.67 -9.45 16.85
N ASP A 176 -17.29 -10.61 16.30
CA ASP A 176 -15.99 -11.24 16.57
C ASP A 176 -14.97 -11.10 15.40
N ILE A 177 -15.33 -10.44 14.31
CA ILE A 177 -14.39 -10.31 13.18
C ILE A 177 -13.26 -9.34 13.51
N VAL A 178 -12.09 -9.61 12.93
CA VAL A 178 -11.02 -8.63 12.89
C VAL A 178 -11.42 -7.51 11.93
N LEU A 179 -11.82 -6.38 12.48
CA LEU A 179 -12.32 -5.22 11.76
C LEU A 179 -11.29 -4.09 11.79
N THR A 180 -11.05 -3.48 10.65
CA THR A 180 -10.25 -2.26 10.50
C THR A 180 -11.03 -1.23 9.69
N ALA A 181 -10.74 0.04 9.88
CA ALA A 181 -11.37 1.12 9.12
C ALA A 181 -10.31 1.98 8.44
N ASP A 182 -10.64 2.45 7.24
CA ASP A 182 -9.79 3.34 6.46
C ASP A 182 -10.53 4.64 6.19
N ALA A 183 -9.97 5.72 6.69
CA ALA A 183 -10.54 7.07 6.63
C ALA A 183 -10.03 7.90 5.46
N ASN A 184 -8.97 7.46 4.78
CA ASN A 184 -8.35 8.16 3.64
C ASN A 184 -8.24 9.68 3.84
N SER A 185 -7.68 10.11 4.96
CA SER A 185 -7.42 11.52 5.30
C SER A 185 -8.67 12.41 5.42
N SER A 186 -9.85 11.84 5.67
CA SER A 186 -11.12 12.60 5.63
C SER A 186 -11.43 13.43 6.88
N TYR A 187 -10.66 13.27 7.95
CA TYR A 187 -10.88 13.97 9.23
C TYR A 187 -9.83 15.04 9.51
N THR A 188 -10.12 15.86 10.48
CA THR A 188 -9.24 16.91 11.02
C THR A 188 -9.21 16.86 12.54
N MET A 189 -8.31 17.59 13.18
CA MET A 189 -8.30 17.73 14.65
C MET A 189 -9.56 18.35 15.26
N LYS A 190 -10.42 18.99 14.43
CA LYS A 190 -11.74 19.47 14.88
C LYS A 190 -12.73 18.34 15.08
N ASP A 191 -12.45 17.17 14.55
CA ASP A 191 -13.28 15.98 14.63
C ASP A 191 -12.84 15.02 15.75
N MET A 192 -12.03 15.51 16.71
CA MET A 192 -11.45 14.71 17.78
C MET A 192 -12.51 13.87 18.53
N ASP A 193 -13.60 14.51 18.97
CA ASP A 193 -14.65 13.79 19.74
C ASP A 193 -15.29 12.68 18.90
N LEU A 194 -15.45 12.90 17.60
CA LEU A 194 -15.97 11.90 16.67
C LEU A 194 -14.96 10.75 16.49
N LEU A 195 -13.68 11.05 16.30
CA LEU A 195 -12.62 10.05 16.19
C LEU A 195 -12.51 9.21 17.47
N LEU A 196 -12.54 9.83 18.66
CA LEU A 196 -12.52 9.11 19.93
C LEU A 196 -13.76 8.19 20.10
N SER A 197 -14.90 8.57 19.53
CA SER A 197 -16.09 7.73 19.56
C SER A 197 -15.95 6.42 18.78
N ILE A 198 -14.96 6.33 17.87
CA ILE A 198 -14.67 5.12 17.09
C ILE A 198 -14.10 4.00 17.98
N ASP A 199 -13.48 4.31 19.11
CA ASP A 199 -12.92 3.32 20.04
C ASP A 199 -13.95 2.28 20.50
N GLN A 200 -15.25 2.65 20.59
CA GLN A 200 -16.32 1.73 20.95
C GLN A 200 -16.51 0.54 20.00
N TYR A 201 -15.97 0.63 18.77
CA TYR A 201 -16.11 -0.43 17.76
C TYR A 201 -14.96 -1.44 17.80
N GLU A 202 -13.99 -1.29 18.70
CA GLU A 202 -12.88 -2.23 18.92
C GLU A 202 -12.14 -2.60 17.61
N LEU A 203 -11.75 -1.60 16.85
CA LEU A 203 -11.01 -1.80 15.62
C LEU A 203 -9.59 -2.28 15.93
N GLN A 204 -9.05 -3.18 15.10
CA GLN A 204 -7.62 -3.55 15.17
C GLN A 204 -6.73 -2.33 14.91
N TYR A 205 -7.13 -1.45 14.01
CA TYR A 205 -6.54 -0.12 13.77
C TYR A 205 -7.48 0.78 12.94
N LEU A 206 -7.24 2.09 13.06
CA LEU A 206 -7.82 3.12 12.20
C LEU A 206 -6.75 3.64 11.23
N GLU A 207 -6.97 3.47 9.91
CA GLU A 207 -6.01 3.84 8.86
C GLU A 207 -6.21 5.28 8.42
N GLN A 208 -5.11 6.04 8.38
CA GLN A 208 -4.94 7.42 7.89
C GLN A 208 -6.13 8.34 8.20
N PRO A 209 -6.46 8.58 9.46
CA PRO A 209 -7.61 9.44 9.81
C PRO A 209 -7.42 10.90 9.41
N LEU A 210 -6.21 11.45 9.58
CA LEU A 210 -5.91 12.85 9.35
C LEU A 210 -5.18 13.06 8.02
N ASN A 211 -4.76 14.30 7.75
CA ASN A 211 -4.14 14.70 6.49
C ASN A 211 -3.01 13.74 6.05
N PHE A 212 -2.94 13.52 4.74
CA PHE A 212 -2.03 12.54 4.10
C PHE A 212 -0.53 12.77 4.34
N ASP A 213 -0.10 13.97 4.69
CA ASP A 213 1.31 14.29 4.96
C ASP A 213 1.58 14.66 6.43
N ASP A 214 0.62 14.45 7.33
CA ASP A 214 0.74 14.84 8.73
C ASP A 214 1.22 13.69 9.61
N LEU A 215 2.20 13.96 10.46
CA LEU A 215 2.65 13.06 11.52
C LEU A 215 2.38 13.63 12.92
N VAL A 216 2.39 14.96 13.03
CA VAL A 216 2.30 15.64 14.33
C VAL A 216 0.91 15.49 14.96
N TYR A 217 -0.13 15.72 14.17
CA TYR A 217 -1.49 15.57 14.68
C TYR A 217 -1.90 14.09 14.83
N HIS A 218 -1.37 13.19 13.99
CA HIS A 218 -1.52 11.75 14.21
C HIS A 218 -0.89 11.33 15.55
N SER A 219 0.29 11.87 15.92
CA SER A 219 0.89 11.60 17.23
C SER A 219 0.05 12.14 18.39
N ARG A 220 -0.65 13.27 18.22
CA ARG A 220 -1.59 13.76 19.25
C ARG A 220 -2.82 12.88 19.35
N LEU A 221 -3.41 12.51 18.22
CA LEU A 221 -4.57 11.62 18.17
C LEU A 221 -4.25 10.25 18.80
N ALA A 222 -3.11 9.65 18.46
CA ALA A 222 -2.69 8.35 18.97
C ALA A 222 -2.50 8.30 20.49
N ARG A 223 -2.30 9.44 21.17
CA ARG A 223 -2.22 9.51 22.65
C ARG A 223 -3.57 9.50 23.31
N GLU A 224 -4.61 9.92 22.60
CA GLU A 224 -5.97 10.05 23.13
C GLU A 224 -6.86 8.85 22.76
N MET A 225 -6.58 8.20 21.63
CA MET A 225 -7.33 7.03 21.17
C MET A 225 -6.80 5.73 21.76
N SER A 226 -7.72 4.80 22.07
CA SER A 226 -7.39 3.41 22.39
C SER A 226 -7.17 2.57 21.14
N THR A 227 -7.86 2.89 20.04
CA THR A 227 -7.69 2.25 18.73
C THR A 227 -6.33 2.60 18.16
N PRO A 228 -5.49 1.61 17.81
CA PRO A 228 -4.19 1.86 17.15
C PRO A 228 -4.34 2.66 15.87
N ILE A 229 -3.43 3.62 15.63
CA ILE A 229 -3.36 4.36 14.37
C ILE A 229 -2.47 3.59 13.39
N CYS A 230 -2.98 3.42 12.16
CA CYS A 230 -2.23 2.94 11.00
C CYS A 230 -1.94 4.09 10.04
N LEU A 231 -0.70 4.27 9.62
CA LEU A 231 -0.35 5.26 8.60
C LEU A 231 -0.14 4.59 7.23
N ASP A 232 -0.78 5.18 6.21
CA ASP A 232 -0.69 4.86 4.79
C ASP A 232 0.03 5.99 4.05
N GLU A 233 -0.71 6.98 3.59
CA GLU A 233 -0.24 8.06 2.72
C GLU A 233 0.91 8.86 3.34
N SER A 234 0.95 8.99 4.66
CA SER A 234 2.01 9.73 5.37
C SER A 234 3.39 9.04 5.32
N ILE A 235 3.45 7.73 5.04
CA ILE A 235 4.71 6.98 5.04
C ILE A 235 5.25 6.84 3.62
N THR A 236 6.10 7.75 3.21
CA THR A 236 6.67 7.82 1.86
C THR A 236 8.17 7.50 1.80
N SER A 237 8.79 7.19 2.92
CA SER A 237 10.21 6.78 2.98
C SER A 237 10.56 6.14 4.32
N PRO A 238 11.70 5.44 4.43
CA PRO A 238 12.23 4.96 5.71
C PRO A 238 12.40 6.07 6.75
N GLU A 239 12.87 7.25 6.35
CA GLU A 239 13.05 8.39 7.26
C GLU A 239 11.71 8.93 7.80
N LYS A 240 10.64 8.86 7.00
CA LYS A 240 9.29 9.22 7.48
C LYS A 240 8.75 8.15 8.45
N ALA A 241 9.01 6.87 8.18
CA ALA A 241 8.63 5.78 9.09
C ALA A 241 9.34 5.92 10.43
N GLU A 242 10.67 6.15 10.43
CA GLU A 242 11.46 6.38 11.66
C GLU A 242 10.85 7.51 12.50
N LYS A 243 10.63 8.67 11.88
CA LYS A 243 10.04 9.83 12.58
C LYS A 243 8.64 9.55 13.10
N ALA A 244 7.80 8.85 12.33
CA ALA A 244 6.45 8.50 12.75
C ALA A 244 6.46 7.62 14.00
N MET A 245 7.34 6.61 14.02
CA MET A 245 7.50 5.71 15.15
C MET A 245 8.10 6.42 16.37
N GLU A 246 9.16 7.23 16.19
CA GLU A 246 9.80 7.99 17.28
C GLU A 246 8.83 8.92 18.01
N ILE A 247 7.96 9.63 17.30
CA ILE A 247 6.99 10.54 17.93
C ILE A 247 5.69 9.87 18.37
N GLY A 248 5.54 8.55 18.12
CA GLY A 248 4.33 7.79 18.42
C GLY A 248 3.13 8.23 17.58
N ALA A 249 3.34 8.53 16.29
CA ALA A 249 2.25 8.90 15.39
C ALA A 249 1.41 7.71 14.95
N CYS A 250 1.97 6.50 15.01
CA CYS A 250 1.28 5.26 14.69
C CYS A 250 1.92 4.08 15.42
N SER A 251 1.22 2.97 15.45
CA SER A 251 1.72 1.65 15.85
C SER A 251 1.55 0.60 14.74
N VAL A 252 0.95 1.00 13.62
CA VAL A 252 0.78 0.14 12.44
C VAL A 252 1.20 0.92 11.19
N ILE A 253 1.90 0.27 10.27
CA ILE A 253 2.24 0.86 8.95
C ILE A 253 1.68 -0.01 7.84
N ASN A 254 0.94 0.64 6.93
CA ASN A 254 0.58 0.09 5.63
C ASN A 254 1.74 0.29 4.66
N ILE A 255 2.36 -0.78 4.21
CA ILE A 255 3.40 -0.74 3.17
C ILE A 255 2.76 -0.85 1.80
N LYS A 256 3.06 0.13 0.95
CA LYS A 256 2.79 0.10 -0.50
C LYS A 256 4.10 0.38 -1.23
N PRO A 257 4.74 -0.63 -1.83
CA PRO A 257 6.07 -0.48 -2.42
C PRO A 257 6.17 0.69 -3.40
N GLY A 258 5.15 0.91 -4.23
CA GLY A 258 5.12 2.06 -5.15
C GLY A 258 5.21 3.40 -4.41
N ARG A 259 4.37 3.64 -3.39
CA ARG A 259 4.35 4.88 -2.62
C ARG A 259 5.67 5.14 -1.88
N ILE A 260 6.30 4.09 -1.34
CA ILE A 260 7.52 4.21 -0.55
C ILE A 260 8.76 4.41 -1.44
N GLY A 261 8.70 3.91 -2.69
CA GLY A 261 9.78 4.08 -3.66
C GLY A 261 10.54 2.80 -4.02
N GLY A 262 9.91 1.65 -3.82
CA GLY A 262 10.37 0.33 -4.20
C GLY A 262 10.47 -0.66 -3.05
N LEU A 263 10.91 -1.87 -3.34
CA LEU A 263 11.02 -2.97 -2.37
C LEU A 263 12.15 -2.74 -1.36
N THR A 264 13.28 -2.16 -1.78
CA THR A 264 14.42 -1.88 -0.88
C THR A 264 13.99 -0.98 0.27
N ASP A 265 13.33 0.14 -0.04
CA ASP A 265 12.82 1.07 0.98
C ASP A 265 11.67 0.45 1.78
N SER A 266 10.83 -0.39 1.17
CA SER A 266 9.73 -1.08 1.85
C SER A 266 10.22 -2.10 2.89
N LEU A 267 11.29 -2.85 2.58
CA LEU A 267 11.94 -3.76 3.53
C LEU A 267 12.50 -3.00 4.73
N GLU A 268 13.09 -1.84 4.49
CA GLU A 268 13.64 -0.99 5.56
C GLU A 268 12.53 -0.37 6.42
N VAL A 269 11.42 0.10 5.83
CA VAL A 269 10.24 0.56 6.58
C VAL A 269 9.68 -0.56 7.47
N ALA A 270 9.58 -1.78 6.95
CA ALA A 270 9.12 -2.93 7.73
C ALA A 270 10.05 -3.21 8.92
N ARG A 271 11.36 -3.17 8.71
CA ARG A 271 12.37 -3.36 9.78
C ARG A 271 12.21 -2.29 10.86
N ILE A 272 12.20 -1.00 10.47
CA ILE A 272 12.05 0.13 11.38
C ILE A 272 10.78 -0.01 12.23
N CYS A 273 9.64 -0.25 11.60
CA CYS A 273 8.38 -0.38 12.32
C CYS A 273 8.43 -1.51 13.37
N ARG A 274 8.99 -2.67 13.01
CA ARG A 274 9.11 -3.83 13.90
C ARG A 274 10.09 -3.59 15.06
N GLU A 275 11.21 -2.92 14.81
CA GLU A 275 12.17 -2.56 15.87
C GLU A 275 11.58 -1.61 16.92
N HIS A 276 10.63 -0.77 16.53
CA HIS A 276 9.85 0.07 17.45
C HIS A 276 8.62 -0.64 18.06
N GLY A 277 8.48 -1.96 17.85
CA GLY A 277 7.36 -2.75 18.40
C GLY A 277 6.02 -2.57 17.66
N GLY A 278 6.02 -1.94 16.49
CA GLY A 278 4.84 -1.75 15.67
C GLY A 278 4.50 -2.97 14.80
N HIS A 279 3.40 -2.88 14.06
CA HIS A 279 2.88 -3.90 13.15
C HIS A 279 2.90 -3.44 11.71
N VAL A 280 3.04 -4.39 10.77
CA VAL A 280 3.17 -4.10 9.34
C VAL A 280 2.26 -4.98 8.53
N TRP A 281 1.63 -4.40 7.51
CA TRP A 281 0.92 -5.12 6.48
C TRP A 281 1.15 -4.49 5.10
N VAL A 282 0.87 -5.25 4.04
CA VAL A 282 1.08 -4.80 2.66
C VAL A 282 -0.25 -4.44 2.03
N GLY A 283 -0.40 -3.17 1.68
CA GLY A 283 -1.55 -2.64 0.96
C GLY A 283 -1.43 -2.79 -0.55
N GLY A 284 -2.50 -2.39 -1.26
CA GLY A 284 -2.55 -2.35 -2.71
C GLY A 284 -2.85 -0.96 -3.24
N MET A 285 -2.50 -0.77 -4.52
CA MET A 285 -2.80 0.43 -5.30
C MET A 285 -3.54 0.08 -6.61
N LEU A 286 -4.42 -0.93 -6.53
CA LEU A 286 -5.17 -1.46 -7.68
C LEU A 286 -4.25 -1.96 -8.80
N GLU A 287 -3.13 -2.58 -8.42
CA GLU A 287 -2.14 -3.11 -9.34
C GLU A 287 -2.72 -4.21 -10.23
N THR A 288 -2.14 -4.35 -11.41
CA THR A 288 -2.29 -5.55 -12.24
C THR A 288 -1.64 -6.78 -11.56
N GLY A 289 -1.77 -7.95 -12.17
CA GLY A 289 -1.07 -9.15 -11.67
C GLY A 289 0.45 -8.97 -11.57
N ILE A 290 1.05 -8.10 -12.40
CA ILE A 290 2.49 -7.80 -12.36
C ILE A 290 2.82 -7.04 -11.06
N GLY A 291 2.19 -5.89 -10.81
CA GLY A 291 2.43 -5.11 -9.59
C GLY A 291 2.03 -5.88 -8.33
N ARG A 292 0.92 -6.64 -8.39
CA ARG A 292 0.47 -7.48 -7.28
C ARG A 292 1.49 -8.54 -6.88
N SER A 293 2.25 -9.10 -7.82
CA SER A 293 3.29 -10.10 -7.52
C SER A 293 4.38 -9.56 -6.59
N PHE A 294 4.74 -8.28 -6.70
CA PHE A 294 5.68 -7.61 -5.79
C PHE A 294 5.11 -7.44 -4.38
N ASN A 295 3.82 -7.10 -4.27
CA ASN A 295 3.14 -7.01 -2.99
C ASN A 295 3.08 -8.36 -2.28
N VAL A 296 2.80 -9.44 -3.01
CA VAL A 296 2.82 -10.81 -2.48
C VAL A 296 4.24 -11.19 -2.02
N ALA A 297 5.27 -10.91 -2.82
CA ALA A 297 6.65 -11.17 -2.44
C ALA A 297 7.06 -10.38 -1.19
N MET A 298 6.67 -9.10 -1.09
CA MET A 298 6.90 -8.28 0.11
C MET A 298 6.19 -8.84 1.34
N ALA A 299 4.96 -9.34 1.20
CA ALA A 299 4.20 -9.91 2.30
C ALA A 299 4.82 -11.22 2.86
N CYS A 300 5.69 -11.89 2.09
CA CYS A 300 6.46 -13.06 2.56
C CYS A 300 7.61 -12.70 3.50
N ASN A 301 7.93 -11.41 3.69
CA ASN A 301 8.96 -10.98 4.63
C ASN A 301 8.51 -11.22 6.08
N SER A 302 9.45 -11.63 6.96
CA SER A 302 9.17 -11.95 8.37
C SER A 302 8.66 -10.75 9.18
N ASN A 303 9.01 -9.53 8.77
CA ASN A 303 8.58 -8.30 9.44
C ASN A 303 7.13 -7.89 9.11
N VAL A 304 6.50 -8.50 8.11
CA VAL A 304 5.09 -8.27 7.78
C VAL A 304 4.25 -9.26 8.58
N ASP A 305 3.39 -8.83 9.48
CA ASP A 305 2.71 -9.70 10.44
C ASP A 305 1.18 -9.60 10.43
N TYR A 306 0.61 -8.57 9.81
CA TYR A 306 -0.84 -8.47 9.65
C TYR A 306 -1.29 -8.90 8.23
N PRO A 307 -2.52 -9.40 8.09
CA PRO A 307 -3.10 -9.73 6.78
C PRO A 307 -3.14 -8.52 5.87
N GLY A 308 -2.64 -8.67 4.63
CA GLY A 308 -2.55 -7.60 3.64
C GLY A 308 -3.74 -7.52 2.69
N ASP A 309 -3.79 -6.46 1.86
CA ASP A 309 -4.73 -6.31 0.75
C ASP A 309 -4.13 -6.90 -0.56
N THR A 310 -3.57 -8.10 -0.46
CA THR A 310 -2.89 -8.81 -1.56
C THR A 310 -3.73 -9.95 -2.14
N ALA A 311 -5.01 -9.97 -1.82
CA ALA A 311 -5.96 -10.94 -2.36
C ALA A 311 -6.09 -10.84 -3.90
N PRO A 312 -6.48 -11.92 -4.59
CA PRO A 312 -6.80 -11.86 -6.01
C PRO A 312 -7.96 -10.88 -6.26
N ASN A 313 -7.88 -10.19 -7.38
CA ASN A 313 -8.91 -9.23 -7.84
C ASN A 313 -10.06 -9.96 -8.52
#